data_80e5061d3873469a780c226070d56201
#
_entry.id   80e5061d3873469a780c226070d56201
#
_cell.length_a   1.000
_cell.length_b   1.000
_cell.length_c   1.000
_cell.angle_alpha   90.00
_cell.angle_beta   90.00
_cell.angle_gamma   90.00
#
_symmetry.space_group_name_H-M   'P 1'
#
loop_
_entity.id
_entity.type
_entity.pdbx_description
1 polymer ?
#
loop_
_entity_poly.entity_id
_entity_poly.type
_entity_poly.pdbx_seq_one_letter_code
_entity_poly.pdbx_strand_id
1 'polypeptide(L)'
;MADTFLLEVATPESLLVRDQVSEAQIPARNGYVGILPGHAALLAELGEGKLSYTAEGRRRSLTVQGGWLEVSNDQVRVLANGAE
;
A
#
# COMPACT_ATOMS: atom_id res chain seq x y z
N MET A 1 -4.72 -17.60 -11.49
CA MET A 1 -4.27 -16.21 -11.60
C MET A 1 -4.89 -15.42 -10.46
N ALA A 2 -4.08 -14.65 -9.75
CA ALA A 2 -4.58 -13.89 -8.61
C ALA A 2 -5.35 -12.66 -9.09
N ASP A 3 -6.54 -12.43 -8.53
CA ASP A 3 -7.32 -11.23 -8.77
C ASP A 3 -7.08 -10.19 -7.69
N THR A 4 -6.33 -10.55 -6.67
CA THR A 4 -6.04 -9.69 -5.53
C THR A 4 -4.59 -9.87 -5.10
N PHE A 5 -4.14 -8.95 -4.25
CA PHE A 5 -2.87 -9.07 -3.56
C PHE A 5 -3.07 -8.64 -2.11
N LEU A 6 -2.16 -9.05 -1.24
CA LEU A 6 -2.23 -8.69 0.17
C LEU A 6 -1.64 -7.31 0.37
N LEU A 7 -2.42 -6.42 0.99
CA LEU A 7 -1.93 -5.10 1.37
C LEU A 7 -1.83 -5.03 2.89
N GLU A 8 -0.65 -4.67 3.38
CA GLU A 8 -0.43 -4.39 4.79
C GLU A 8 0.09 -2.97 4.95
N VAL A 9 -0.52 -2.22 5.85
CA VAL A 9 -0.07 -0.87 6.21
C VAL A 9 0.13 -0.85 7.72
N ALA A 10 1.34 -0.55 8.14
CA ALA A 10 1.70 -0.54 9.54
C ALA A 10 2.52 0.69 9.90
N THR A 11 2.40 1.11 11.15
CA THR A 11 3.28 2.09 11.79
C THR A 11 4.05 1.36 12.88
N PRO A 12 5.04 2.01 13.52
CA PRO A 12 5.73 1.36 14.64
C PRO A 12 4.79 0.91 15.76
N GLU A 13 3.63 1.55 15.91
CA GLU A 13 2.70 1.24 17.00
C GLU A 13 1.65 0.20 16.65
N SER A 14 1.27 0.09 15.37
CA SER A 14 0.14 -0.79 15.06
C SER A 14 0.07 -1.17 13.59
N LEU A 15 -0.63 -2.28 13.35
CA LEU A 15 -1.02 -2.70 12.01
C LEU A 15 -2.39 -2.09 11.71
N LEU A 16 -2.45 -1.23 10.71
CA LEU A 16 -3.66 -0.47 10.40
C LEU A 16 -4.52 -1.12 9.33
N VAL A 17 -3.88 -1.76 8.36
CA VAL A 17 -4.58 -2.42 7.26
C VAL A 17 -3.92 -3.77 7.01
N ARG A 18 -4.75 -4.79 6.83
CA ARG A 18 -4.31 -6.08 6.33
C ARG A 18 -5.48 -6.70 5.59
N ASP A 19 -5.50 -6.51 4.27
CA ASP A 19 -6.63 -6.92 3.42
C ASP A 19 -6.16 -7.47 2.10
N GLN A 20 -6.97 -8.35 1.51
CA GLN A 20 -6.85 -8.70 0.11
C GLN A 20 -7.51 -7.60 -0.71
N VAL A 21 -6.75 -6.96 -1.60
CA VAL A 21 -7.23 -5.81 -2.35
C VAL A 21 -7.05 -6.04 -3.84
N SER A 22 -7.87 -5.38 -4.66
CA SER A 22 -7.80 -5.53 -6.11
C SER A 22 -6.92 -4.47 -6.76
N GLU A 23 -6.67 -3.36 -6.09
CA GLU A 23 -5.79 -2.31 -6.57
C GLU A 23 -5.43 -1.38 -5.41
N ALA A 24 -4.33 -0.66 -5.55
CA ALA A 24 -3.94 0.36 -4.57
C ALA A 24 -3.20 1.49 -5.27
N GLN A 25 -3.35 2.70 -4.71
CA GLN A 25 -2.60 3.88 -5.15
C GLN A 25 -1.82 4.36 -3.93
N ILE A 26 -0.50 4.34 -4.01
CA ILE A 26 0.37 4.57 -2.87
C ILE A 26 1.28 5.76 -3.14
N PRO A 27 1.31 6.77 -2.25
CA PRO A 27 2.17 7.94 -2.45
C PRO A 27 3.62 7.56 -2.17
N ALA A 28 4.41 7.40 -3.23
CA ALA A 28 5.85 7.27 -3.11
C ALA A 28 6.48 8.67 -3.16
N ARG A 29 7.75 8.75 -2.79
CA ARG A 29 8.43 10.04 -2.71
C ARG A 29 8.41 10.81 -4.04
N ASN A 30 8.51 10.11 -5.16
CA ASN A 30 8.58 10.73 -6.49
C ASN A 30 7.25 10.71 -7.23
N GLY A 31 6.15 10.46 -6.54
CA GLY A 31 4.83 10.41 -7.13
C GLY A 31 4.09 9.14 -6.75
N TYR A 32 2.82 9.05 -7.14
CA TYR A 32 1.99 7.90 -6.81
C TYR A 32 2.38 6.68 -7.63
N VAL A 33 2.31 5.52 -6.98
CA VAL A 33 2.53 4.22 -7.62
C VAL A 33 1.20 3.47 -7.62
N GLY A 34 0.74 3.07 -8.79
CA GLY A 34 -0.45 2.22 -8.91
C GLY A 34 -0.04 0.76 -8.87
N ILE A 35 -0.69 -0.01 -8.01
CA ILE A 35 -0.41 -1.43 -7.85
C ILE A 35 -1.63 -2.25 -8.26
N LEU A 36 -1.39 -3.24 -9.12
CA LEU A 36 -2.37 -4.25 -9.50
C LEU A 36 -1.79 -5.62 -9.19
N PRO A 37 -2.61 -6.67 -9.13
CA PRO A 37 -2.08 -8.04 -8.98
C PRO A 37 -1.03 -8.34 -10.05
N GLY A 38 0.03 -9.01 -9.65
CA GLY A 38 1.13 -9.33 -10.55
C GLY A 38 2.18 -8.24 -10.70
N HIS A 39 2.08 -7.17 -9.94
CA HIS A 39 3.04 -6.07 -10.03
C HIS A 39 4.46 -6.56 -9.75
N ALA A 40 5.42 -6.03 -10.52
CA ALA A 40 6.82 -6.37 -10.35
C ALA A 40 7.34 -5.96 -8.97
N ALA A 41 8.38 -6.63 -8.51
CA ALA A 41 9.00 -6.31 -7.25
C ALA A 41 9.48 -4.85 -7.23
N LEU A 42 9.27 -4.19 -6.09
CA LEU A 42 9.61 -2.77 -5.95
C LEU A 42 9.95 -2.48 -4.49
N LEU A 43 10.97 -1.66 -4.29
CA LEU A 43 11.28 -1.09 -2.99
C LEU A 43 11.43 0.41 -3.21
N ALA A 44 10.64 1.21 -2.51
CA ALA A 44 10.63 2.65 -2.71
C ALA A 44 10.39 3.38 -1.39
N GLU A 45 10.87 4.62 -1.33
CA GLU A 45 10.54 5.49 -0.21
C GLU A 45 9.07 5.91 -0.31
N LEU A 46 8.40 5.87 0.83
CA LEU A 46 7.04 6.36 0.94
C LEU A 46 7.05 7.88 1.06
N GLY A 47 6.18 8.53 0.32
CA GLY A 47 5.98 9.96 0.44
C GLY A 47 4.91 10.27 1.46
N GLU A 48 4.34 11.47 1.34
CA GLU A 48 3.25 11.91 2.19
C GLU A 48 2.01 12.10 1.33
N GLY A 49 0.88 11.55 1.75
CA GLY A 49 -0.36 11.71 1.02
C GLY A 49 -1.36 10.62 1.31
N LYS A 50 -2.41 10.60 0.49
CA LYS A 50 -3.50 9.66 0.66
C LYS A 50 -3.16 8.35 -0.06
N LEU A 51 -3.12 7.26 0.71
CA LEU A 51 -3.05 5.91 0.17
C LEU A 51 -4.47 5.42 0.02
N SER A 52 -4.83 4.93 -1.15
CA SER A 52 -6.16 4.39 -1.38
C SER A 52 -6.08 2.98 -1.95
N TYR A 53 -7.11 2.19 -1.66
CA TYR A 53 -7.16 0.80 -2.14
C TYR A 53 -8.61 0.36 -2.24
N THR A 54 -8.83 -0.70 -3.00
CA THR A 54 -10.16 -1.27 -3.17
C THR A 54 -10.17 -2.69 -2.62
N ALA A 55 -11.04 -2.94 -1.64
CA ALA A 55 -11.22 -4.24 -1.04
C ALA A 55 -12.71 -4.61 -1.15
N GLU A 56 -13.00 -5.78 -1.74
CA GLU A 56 -14.36 -6.26 -1.90
C GLU A 56 -15.27 -5.22 -2.58
N GLY A 57 -14.74 -4.56 -3.62
CA GLY A 57 -15.48 -3.57 -4.39
C GLY A 57 -15.64 -2.22 -3.70
N ARG A 58 -15.07 -2.04 -2.51
CA ARG A 58 -15.17 -0.79 -1.77
C ARG A 58 -13.84 -0.06 -1.76
N ARG A 59 -13.89 1.23 -2.07
CA ARG A 59 -12.69 2.06 -2.03
C ARG A 59 -12.50 2.62 -0.63
N ARG A 60 -11.29 2.46 -0.11
CA ARG A 60 -10.91 2.94 1.22
C ARG A 60 -9.63 3.74 1.11
N SER A 61 -9.38 4.59 2.08
CA SER A 61 -8.17 5.39 2.08
C SER A 61 -7.73 5.76 3.48
N LEU A 62 -6.45 6.09 3.60
CA LEU A 62 -5.87 6.67 4.81
C LEU A 62 -4.69 7.53 4.37
N THR A 63 -4.31 8.49 5.21
CA THR A 63 -3.15 9.34 4.96
C THR A 63 -1.92 8.69 5.58
N VAL A 64 -0.83 8.64 4.83
CA VAL A 64 0.45 8.11 5.31
C VAL A 64 1.53 9.18 5.19
N GLN A 65 2.56 9.04 6.01
CA GLN A 65 3.65 10.03 6.07
C GLN A 65 4.97 9.29 6.21
N GLY A 66 5.77 9.29 5.13
CA GLY A 66 7.11 8.78 5.14
C GLY A 66 7.21 7.30 5.48
N GLY A 67 8.35 6.73 5.19
CA GLY A 67 8.63 5.32 5.45
C GLY A 67 9.01 4.59 4.17
N TRP A 68 8.55 3.36 4.04
CA TRP A 68 8.93 2.48 2.93
C TRP A 68 7.75 1.73 2.36
N LEU A 69 7.85 1.47 1.05
CA LEU A 69 6.90 0.66 0.29
C LEU A 69 7.68 -0.52 -0.29
N GLU A 70 7.19 -1.73 -0.04
CA GLU A 70 7.78 -2.95 -0.58
C GLU A 70 6.71 -3.75 -1.30
N VAL A 71 6.98 -4.14 -2.54
CA VAL A 71 6.11 -4.99 -3.34
C VAL A 71 6.88 -6.25 -3.73
N SER A 72 6.32 -7.41 -3.46
CA SER A 72 6.93 -8.68 -3.80
C SER A 72 5.89 -9.79 -3.77
N ASN A 73 5.81 -10.58 -4.87
CA ASN A 73 4.98 -11.80 -4.91
C ASN A 73 3.53 -11.58 -4.46
N ASP A 74 2.86 -10.57 -5.02
CA ASP A 74 1.49 -10.21 -4.69
C ASP A 74 1.30 -9.88 -3.20
N GLN A 75 2.34 -9.34 -2.59
CA GLN A 75 2.28 -8.78 -1.25
C GLN A 75 2.81 -7.36 -1.29
N VAL A 76 2.07 -6.45 -0.71
CA VAL A 76 2.45 -5.04 -0.62
C VAL A 76 2.51 -4.67 0.85
N ARG A 77 3.68 -4.22 1.27
CA ARG A 77 3.90 -3.82 2.66
C ARG A 77 4.28 -2.35 2.70
N VAL A 78 3.48 -1.60 3.43
CA VAL A 78 3.72 -0.17 3.65
C VAL A 78 4.09 0.00 5.12
N LEU A 79 5.31 0.43 5.36
CA LEU A 79 5.82 0.69 6.71
C LEU A 79 5.93 2.19 6.85
N ALA A 80 4.87 2.81 7.39
CA ALA A 80 4.77 4.26 7.47
C ALA A 80 5.31 4.76 8.81
N ASN A 81 5.97 5.92 8.78
CA ASN A 81 6.39 6.58 10.02
C ASN A 81 5.17 7.10 10.76
N GLY A 82 4.14 7.54 10.04
CA GLY A 82 2.87 7.94 10.60
C GLY A 82 1.75 7.65 9.62
N ALA A 83 0.53 7.43 10.16
CA ALA A 83 -0.65 7.20 9.35
C ALA A 83 -1.91 7.47 10.16
N GLU A 84 -2.96 7.93 9.45
CA GLU A 84 -4.25 8.16 10.08
C GLU A 84 -5.41 8.14 9.08
#